data_1a6960f3043933b656dfe484f0c42b09
#
_entry.id   1a6960f3043933b656dfe484f0c42b09
#
_cell.length_a   1.000
_cell.length_b   1.000
_cell.length_c   1.000
_cell.angle_alpha   90.00
_cell.angle_beta   90.00
_cell.angle_gamma   90.00
#
_symmetry.space_group_name_H-M   'P 1'
#
loop_
_entity.id
_entity.type
_entity.pdbx_description
1 polymer ?
#
loop_
_entity_poly.entity_id
_entity_poly.type
_entity_poly.pdbx_seq_one_letter_code
_entity_poly.pdbx_strand_id
1 'polypeptide(L)'
;MLEKDFLNRPKIDLHCHLDGSLVLQSMSEILGREVRKEEIQVSDNCTSLAEYLQKFDLPISCIQTEAGIKKSAKDFLLGLQKDHIKYVEARFAPFFSCGEGLSYRQIMESVLDGLKEASEETGILYQVIACNMRHLDEETNIRMMRECREFLGEGLCAIDLAGDEISMPNALFRNLFEEAKKLDYPYTIHAGECGSVQCITDAVELGAKRIGHGIAMMGNVEVQKLLASKRI
;
A
#
# COMPACT_ATOMS: atom_id res chain seq x y z
N MET A 1 24.90 -21.57 6.34
CA MET A 1 24.13 -22.40 5.38
C MET A 1 22.65 -22.00 5.32
N LEU A 2 22.00 -21.66 6.44
CA LEU A 2 20.57 -21.28 6.47
C LEU A 2 20.22 -19.95 5.76
N GLU A 3 21.10 -18.97 5.76
CA GLU A 3 20.84 -17.62 5.21
C GLU A 3 20.75 -17.60 3.66
N LYS A 4 21.67 -18.29 2.99
CA LYS A 4 21.67 -18.37 1.50
C LYS A 4 20.50 -19.16 0.93
N ASP A 5 20.01 -20.17 1.66
CA ASP A 5 18.85 -20.96 1.24
C ASP A 5 17.54 -20.14 1.32
N PHE A 6 17.46 -19.19 2.27
CA PHE A 6 16.29 -18.34 2.43
C PHE A 6 16.16 -17.29 1.32
N LEU A 7 17.29 -16.72 0.89
CA LEU A 7 17.30 -15.67 -0.15
C LEU A 7 16.75 -16.18 -1.49
N ASN A 8 16.99 -17.43 -1.82
CA ASN A 8 16.58 -18.05 -3.09
C ASN A 8 15.19 -18.71 -3.07
N ARG A 9 14.51 -18.73 -1.93
CA ARG A 9 13.16 -19.31 -1.85
C ARG A 9 12.11 -18.40 -2.46
N PRO A 10 11.06 -18.98 -3.10
CA PRO A 10 9.92 -18.19 -3.53
C PRO A 10 9.23 -17.53 -2.33
N LYS A 11 8.85 -16.27 -2.50
CA LYS A 11 8.24 -15.45 -1.46
C LYS A 11 6.91 -14.85 -1.95
N ILE A 12 6.07 -14.51 -0.98
CA ILE A 12 4.82 -13.79 -1.16
C ILE A 12 4.94 -12.49 -0.36
N ASP A 13 4.62 -11.36 -0.96
CA ASP A 13 4.55 -10.08 -0.29
C ASP A 13 3.09 -9.57 -0.28
N LEU A 14 2.52 -9.46 0.91
CA LEU A 14 1.13 -9.02 1.12
C LEU A 14 1.03 -7.58 1.60
N HIS A 15 2.18 -6.86 1.74
CA HIS A 15 2.21 -5.49 2.23
C HIS A 15 3.34 -4.69 1.58
N CYS A 16 3.21 -4.38 0.30
CA CYS A 16 4.22 -3.65 -0.45
C CYS A 16 3.62 -2.38 -1.06
N HIS A 17 4.10 -1.21 -0.63
CA HIS A 17 3.64 0.08 -1.13
C HIS A 17 4.32 0.40 -2.47
N LEU A 18 3.54 0.44 -3.55
CA LEU A 18 4.01 0.82 -4.87
C LEU A 18 4.59 2.24 -4.86
N ASP A 19 3.87 3.19 -4.27
CA ASP A 19 4.25 4.60 -4.13
C ASP A 19 5.46 4.84 -3.19
N GLY A 20 5.86 3.84 -2.43
CA GLY A 20 7.06 3.86 -1.59
C GLY A 20 8.19 2.95 -2.07
N SER A 21 8.00 2.23 -3.18
CA SER A 21 8.93 1.19 -3.66
C SER A 21 9.37 1.39 -5.11
N LEU A 22 9.30 2.63 -5.62
CA LEU A 22 9.73 2.94 -6.97
C LEU A 22 11.24 2.70 -7.15
N VAL A 23 11.60 2.19 -8.33
CA VAL A 23 12.99 1.93 -8.70
C VAL A 23 13.71 3.25 -8.99
N LEU A 24 14.91 3.46 -8.42
CA LEU A 24 15.71 4.70 -8.61
C LEU A 24 15.93 5.06 -10.07
N GLN A 25 16.22 4.05 -10.91
CA GLN A 25 16.43 4.28 -12.34
C GLN A 25 15.15 4.80 -12.99
N SER A 26 13.98 4.21 -12.68
CA SER A 26 12.69 4.63 -13.23
C SER A 26 12.35 6.07 -12.85
N MET A 27 12.57 6.43 -11.58
CA MET A 27 12.40 7.81 -11.12
C MET A 27 13.33 8.77 -11.85
N SER A 28 14.59 8.39 -12.04
CA SER A 28 15.58 9.23 -12.76
C SER A 28 15.16 9.45 -14.22
N GLU A 29 14.64 8.42 -14.88
CA GLU A 29 14.14 8.50 -16.26
C GLU A 29 12.88 9.38 -16.37
N ILE A 30 11.94 9.23 -15.45
CA ILE A 30 10.68 10.01 -15.42
C ILE A 30 10.98 11.49 -15.15
N LEU A 31 11.88 11.79 -14.20
CA LEU A 31 12.20 13.15 -13.78
C LEU A 31 13.27 13.83 -14.68
N GLY A 32 13.91 13.07 -15.59
CA GLY A 32 14.96 13.60 -16.46
C GLY A 32 16.23 14.06 -15.71
N ARG A 33 16.46 13.53 -14.50
CA ARG A 33 17.65 13.81 -13.67
C ARG A 33 18.03 12.59 -12.85
N GLU A 34 19.26 12.54 -12.40
CA GLU A 34 19.69 11.51 -11.45
C GLU A 34 18.93 11.65 -10.10
N VAL A 35 18.36 10.56 -9.62
CA VAL A 35 17.77 10.43 -8.28
C VAL A 35 18.69 9.57 -7.43
N ARG A 36 19.11 10.11 -6.30
CA ARG A 36 19.99 9.41 -5.35
C ARG A 36 19.19 8.75 -4.25
N LYS A 37 19.74 7.67 -3.70
CA LYS A 37 19.09 6.87 -2.66
C LYS A 37 18.71 7.69 -1.42
N GLU A 38 19.53 8.65 -1.04
CA GLU A 38 19.31 9.52 0.13
C GLU A 38 18.08 10.42 0.00
N GLU A 39 17.63 10.67 -1.24
CA GLU A 39 16.43 11.48 -1.49
C GLU A 39 15.15 10.74 -1.09
N ILE A 40 15.15 9.40 -1.15
CA ILE A 40 14.00 8.53 -0.89
C ILE A 40 14.15 7.64 0.34
N GLN A 41 15.28 7.65 0.99
CA GLN A 41 15.54 6.86 2.19
C GLN A 41 15.68 7.78 3.40
N VAL A 42 15.06 7.41 4.50
CA VAL A 42 15.32 8.06 5.80
C VAL A 42 16.72 7.72 6.31
N SER A 43 17.26 8.60 7.16
CA SER A 43 18.50 8.30 7.87
C SER A 43 18.27 7.25 8.95
N ASP A 44 19.37 6.60 9.40
CA ASP A 44 19.34 5.65 10.53
C ASP A 44 18.87 6.30 11.85
N ASN A 45 18.82 7.64 11.90
CA ASN A 45 18.35 8.41 13.04
C ASN A 45 16.88 8.83 12.94
N CYS A 46 16.14 8.34 11.94
CA CYS A 46 14.69 8.61 11.82
C CYS A 46 13.95 8.08 13.04
N THR A 47 13.18 8.93 13.72
CA THR A 47 12.47 8.60 14.96
C THR A 47 10.97 8.83 14.88
N SER A 48 10.46 9.29 13.75
CA SER A 48 9.03 9.57 13.59
C SER A 48 8.48 9.05 12.27
N LEU A 49 7.23 8.57 12.30
CA LEU A 49 6.50 8.19 11.09
C LEU A 49 6.32 9.40 10.14
N ALA A 50 6.13 10.60 10.67
CA ALA A 50 5.98 11.82 9.87
C ALA A 50 7.24 12.11 9.02
N GLU A 51 8.46 11.95 9.58
CA GLU A 51 9.71 12.09 8.83
C GLU A 51 9.84 11.01 7.76
N TYR A 52 9.46 9.77 8.08
CA TYR A 52 9.44 8.68 7.11
C TYR A 52 8.49 8.95 5.95
N LEU A 53 7.27 9.42 6.22
CA LEU A 53 6.26 9.70 5.20
C LEU A 53 6.69 10.81 4.21
N GLN A 54 7.53 11.77 4.63
CA GLN A 54 8.07 12.80 3.71
C GLN A 54 8.90 12.21 2.57
N LYS A 55 9.43 10.99 2.74
CA LYS A 55 10.21 10.32 1.68
C LYS A 55 9.34 9.81 0.52
N PHE A 56 8.03 9.82 0.68
CA PHE A 56 7.09 9.50 -0.40
C PHE A 56 6.87 10.66 -1.39
N ASP A 57 7.20 11.90 -1.04
CA ASP A 57 6.95 13.07 -1.89
C ASP A 57 7.61 12.95 -3.27
N LEU A 58 8.86 12.50 -3.31
CA LEU A 58 9.59 12.34 -4.58
C LEU A 58 9.05 11.15 -5.41
N PRO A 59 8.87 9.95 -4.88
CA PRO A 59 8.17 8.87 -5.59
C PRO A 59 6.78 9.29 -6.10
N ILE A 60 5.97 9.96 -5.28
CA ILE A 60 4.64 10.45 -5.68
C ILE A 60 4.74 11.40 -6.87
N SER A 61 5.77 12.27 -6.93
CA SER A 61 5.96 13.16 -8.08
C SER A 61 6.22 12.43 -9.41
N CYS A 62 6.64 11.17 -9.36
CA CYS A 62 6.86 10.34 -10.55
C CYS A 62 5.58 9.71 -11.11
N ILE A 63 4.52 9.64 -10.31
CA ILE A 63 3.25 8.97 -10.64
C ILE A 63 2.12 9.98 -10.89
N GLN A 64 2.41 11.08 -11.59
CA GLN A 64 1.44 12.14 -11.88
C GLN A 64 0.87 12.07 -13.30
N THR A 65 1.41 11.24 -14.18
CA THR A 65 0.94 11.04 -15.56
C THR A 65 0.66 9.56 -15.82
N GLU A 66 -0.22 9.22 -16.75
CA GLU A 66 -0.50 7.82 -17.12
C GLU A 66 0.78 7.06 -17.48
N ALA A 67 1.68 7.69 -18.26
CA ALA A 67 2.96 7.09 -18.63
C ALA A 67 3.89 6.87 -17.42
N GLY A 68 3.97 7.83 -16.51
CA GLY A 68 4.75 7.73 -15.28
C GLY A 68 4.22 6.65 -14.34
N ILE A 69 2.90 6.58 -14.17
CA ILE A 69 2.22 5.55 -13.37
C ILE A 69 2.50 4.16 -13.96
N LYS A 70 2.23 3.97 -15.24
CA LYS A 70 2.42 2.70 -15.94
C LYS A 70 3.87 2.23 -15.86
N LYS A 71 4.83 3.12 -16.15
CA LYS A 71 6.26 2.81 -16.06
C LYS A 71 6.65 2.44 -14.63
N SER A 72 6.22 3.20 -13.64
CA SER A 72 6.54 2.94 -12.22
C SER A 72 5.99 1.59 -11.77
N ALA A 73 4.76 1.26 -12.12
CA ALA A 73 4.12 -0.01 -11.79
C ALA A 73 4.82 -1.20 -12.48
N LYS A 74 5.18 -1.05 -13.76
CA LYS A 74 5.94 -2.08 -14.49
C LYS A 74 7.29 -2.34 -13.85
N ASP A 75 8.09 -1.29 -13.66
CA ASP A 75 9.46 -1.41 -13.15
C ASP A 75 9.49 -1.89 -11.69
N PHE A 76 8.47 -1.50 -10.89
CA PHE A 76 8.27 -2.03 -9.55
C PHE A 76 8.16 -3.58 -9.57
N LEU A 77 7.27 -4.13 -10.38
CA LEU A 77 7.07 -5.59 -10.42
C LEU A 77 8.29 -6.32 -11.01
N LEU A 78 8.93 -5.76 -12.04
CA LEU A 78 10.19 -6.28 -12.57
C LEU A 78 11.27 -6.33 -11.49
N GLY A 79 11.36 -5.29 -10.65
CA GLY A 79 12.31 -5.19 -9.56
C GLY A 79 12.18 -6.29 -8.50
N LEU A 80 10.97 -6.80 -8.27
CA LEU A 80 10.70 -7.87 -7.29
C LEU A 80 11.22 -9.25 -7.72
N GLN A 81 11.55 -9.43 -8.99
CA GLN A 81 12.07 -10.70 -9.50
C GLN A 81 13.39 -11.11 -8.81
N LYS A 82 14.27 -10.15 -8.54
CA LYS A 82 15.56 -10.38 -7.88
C LYS A 82 15.42 -10.94 -6.46
N ASP A 83 14.30 -10.64 -5.80
CA ASP A 83 13.98 -11.08 -4.44
C ASP A 83 13.19 -12.39 -4.42
N HIS A 84 13.01 -13.02 -5.59
CA HIS A 84 12.24 -14.26 -5.78
C HIS A 84 10.77 -14.16 -5.33
N ILE A 85 10.17 -12.98 -5.43
CA ILE A 85 8.73 -12.80 -5.20
C ILE A 85 7.95 -13.53 -6.29
N LYS A 86 6.89 -14.23 -5.92
CA LYS A 86 5.98 -14.95 -6.81
C LYS A 86 4.57 -14.40 -6.81
N TYR A 87 4.21 -13.69 -5.76
CA TYR A 87 2.94 -12.99 -5.62
C TYR A 87 3.12 -11.74 -4.79
N VAL A 88 2.52 -10.65 -5.21
CA VAL A 88 2.53 -9.39 -4.48
C VAL A 88 1.14 -8.76 -4.43
N GLU A 89 0.77 -8.20 -3.29
CA GLU A 89 -0.34 -7.26 -3.18
C GLU A 89 0.23 -5.84 -3.12
N ALA A 90 0.34 -5.23 -4.30
CA ALA A 90 0.84 -3.87 -4.44
C ALA A 90 -0.21 -2.87 -3.97
N ARG A 91 0.12 -2.06 -2.97
CA ARG A 91 -0.78 -1.03 -2.45
C ARG A 91 -0.27 0.37 -2.74
N PHE A 92 -1.18 1.29 -2.99
CA PHE A 92 -0.88 2.71 -3.19
C PHE A 92 -2.13 3.56 -2.93
N ALA A 93 -1.95 4.86 -2.76
CA ALA A 93 -3.04 5.80 -2.61
C ALA A 93 -3.36 6.48 -3.96
N PRO A 94 -4.41 6.11 -4.68
CA PRO A 94 -4.75 6.70 -5.98
C PRO A 94 -4.92 8.21 -5.93
N PHE A 95 -5.37 8.75 -4.81
CA PHE A 95 -5.53 10.19 -4.59
C PHE A 95 -4.27 11.00 -4.92
N PHE A 96 -3.10 10.49 -4.55
CA PHE A 96 -1.85 11.22 -4.77
C PHE A 96 -1.43 11.32 -6.23
N SER A 97 -2.05 10.58 -7.12
CA SER A 97 -1.80 10.66 -8.57
C SER A 97 -2.80 11.55 -9.34
N CYS A 98 -3.72 12.22 -8.64
CA CYS A 98 -4.73 13.10 -9.26
C CYS A 98 -4.19 14.52 -9.56
N GLY A 99 -2.95 14.85 -9.22
CA GLY A 99 -2.42 16.21 -9.22
C GLY A 99 -2.42 16.91 -10.59
N GLU A 100 -2.33 16.16 -11.69
CA GLU A 100 -2.40 16.69 -13.07
C GLU A 100 -3.78 16.44 -13.73
N GLY A 101 -4.82 16.20 -12.93
CA GLY A 101 -6.20 16.08 -13.40
C GLY A 101 -6.60 14.68 -13.86
N LEU A 102 -5.80 13.66 -13.56
CA LEU A 102 -6.16 12.27 -13.82
C LEU A 102 -7.37 11.84 -12.97
N SER A 103 -8.30 11.12 -13.55
CA SER A 103 -9.37 10.43 -12.85
C SER A 103 -8.84 9.16 -12.16
N TYR A 104 -9.52 8.70 -11.12
CA TYR A 104 -9.17 7.42 -10.48
C TYR A 104 -9.21 6.24 -11.45
N ARG A 105 -10.12 6.28 -12.46
CA ARG A 105 -10.15 5.29 -13.53
C ARG A 105 -8.84 5.25 -14.31
N GLN A 106 -8.38 6.38 -14.84
CA GLN A 106 -7.13 6.46 -15.62
C GLN A 106 -5.91 6.01 -14.78
N ILE A 107 -5.89 6.37 -13.49
CA ILE A 107 -4.84 5.97 -12.56
C ILE A 107 -4.83 4.44 -12.40
N MET A 108 -6.00 3.84 -12.13
CA MET A 108 -6.11 2.39 -11.94
C MET A 108 -5.77 1.63 -13.22
N GLU A 109 -6.27 2.06 -14.37
CA GLU A 109 -5.95 1.48 -15.68
C GLU A 109 -4.44 1.50 -15.92
N SER A 110 -3.78 2.63 -15.66
CA SER A 110 -2.33 2.78 -15.85
C SER A 110 -1.51 1.87 -14.92
N VAL A 111 -1.91 1.74 -13.65
CA VAL A 111 -1.25 0.82 -12.70
C VAL A 111 -1.42 -0.63 -13.16
N LEU A 112 -2.65 -1.03 -13.48
CA LEU A 112 -2.95 -2.41 -13.89
C LEU A 112 -2.27 -2.78 -15.19
N ASP A 113 -2.20 -1.88 -16.16
CA ASP A 113 -1.47 -2.07 -17.41
C ASP A 113 0.03 -2.31 -17.18
N GLY A 114 0.67 -1.48 -16.32
CA GLY A 114 2.07 -1.64 -16.00
C GLY A 114 2.38 -2.95 -15.29
N LEU A 115 1.58 -3.30 -14.28
CA LEU A 115 1.71 -4.55 -13.55
C LEU A 115 1.47 -5.76 -14.45
N LYS A 116 0.49 -5.70 -15.36
CA LYS A 116 0.17 -6.76 -16.32
C LYS A 116 1.36 -7.04 -17.24
N GLU A 117 1.92 -6.00 -17.86
CA GLU A 117 3.08 -6.16 -18.74
C GLU A 117 4.25 -6.84 -18.01
N ALA A 118 4.58 -6.40 -16.79
CA ALA A 118 5.65 -7.00 -16.01
C ALA A 118 5.33 -8.43 -15.53
N SER A 119 4.06 -8.71 -15.23
CA SER A 119 3.60 -10.06 -14.88
C SER A 119 3.77 -11.04 -16.06
N GLU A 120 3.43 -10.61 -17.27
CA GLU A 120 3.64 -11.40 -18.50
C GLU A 120 5.13 -11.69 -18.75
N GLU A 121 6.02 -10.73 -18.42
CA GLU A 121 7.47 -10.89 -18.58
C GLU A 121 8.11 -11.80 -17.50
N THR A 122 7.63 -11.73 -16.25
CA THR A 122 8.29 -12.34 -15.09
C THR A 122 7.59 -13.59 -14.54
N GLY A 123 6.30 -13.74 -14.84
CA GLY A 123 5.43 -14.75 -14.21
C GLY A 123 5.08 -14.45 -12.75
N ILE A 124 5.37 -13.24 -12.24
CA ILE A 124 4.96 -12.81 -10.91
C ILE A 124 3.48 -12.46 -10.93
N LEU A 125 2.69 -13.11 -10.08
CA LEU A 125 1.29 -12.80 -9.91
C LEU A 125 1.13 -11.55 -9.02
N TYR A 126 0.13 -10.75 -9.30
CA TYR A 126 -0.14 -9.52 -8.53
C TYR A 126 -1.62 -9.31 -8.26
N GLN A 127 -1.90 -8.51 -7.24
CA GLN A 127 -3.16 -7.84 -7.00
C GLN A 127 -2.87 -6.43 -6.52
N VAL A 128 -3.84 -5.54 -6.64
CA VAL A 128 -3.75 -4.15 -6.17
C VAL A 128 -4.64 -3.94 -4.96
N ILE A 129 -4.18 -3.13 -4.02
CA ILE A 129 -4.95 -2.62 -2.89
C ILE A 129 -4.96 -1.10 -2.97
N ALA A 130 -6.15 -0.47 -3.04
CA ALA A 130 -6.28 0.98 -3.05
C ALA A 130 -6.34 1.53 -1.62
N CYS A 131 -5.39 2.41 -1.26
CA CYS A 131 -5.31 2.99 0.08
C CYS A 131 -6.20 4.22 0.21
N ASN A 132 -7.09 4.19 1.20
CA ASN A 132 -7.66 5.39 1.79
C ASN A 132 -6.61 6.02 2.72
N MET A 133 -6.62 7.35 2.83
CA MET A 133 -5.63 8.06 3.60
C MET A 133 -6.26 8.79 4.79
N ARG A 134 -5.67 8.62 5.98
CA ARG A 134 -6.21 9.13 7.24
C ARG A 134 -6.36 10.65 7.28
N HIS A 135 -5.46 11.38 6.63
CA HIS A 135 -5.45 12.85 6.61
C HIS A 135 -6.41 13.47 5.58
N LEU A 136 -7.03 12.65 4.73
CA LEU A 136 -8.06 13.09 3.80
C LEU A 136 -9.43 13.11 4.47
N ASP A 137 -10.30 14.00 3.99
CA ASP A 137 -11.69 13.99 4.40
C ASP A 137 -12.41 12.70 3.95
N GLU A 138 -13.49 12.40 4.65
CA GLU A 138 -14.25 11.17 4.42
C GLU A 138 -14.86 11.11 3.01
N GLU A 139 -15.32 12.25 2.49
CA GLU A 139 -15.94 12.33 1.16
C GLU A 139 -14.93 11.98 0.06
N THR A 140 -13.72 12.50 0.15
CA THR A 140 -12.61 12.20 -0.77
C THR A 140 -12.28 10.70 -0.77
N ASN A 141 -12.15 10.09 0.41
CA ASN A 141 -11.89 8.66 0.55
C ASN A 141 -13.05 7.81 -0.03
N ILE A 142 -14.30 8.16 0.29
CA ILE A 142 -15.48 7.45 -0.22
C ILE A 142 -15.61 7.58 -1.74
N ARG A 143 -15.33 8.76 -2.29
CA ARG A 143 -15.33 8.98 -3.74
C ARG A 143 -14.31 8.08 -4.43
N MET A 144 -13.09 8.01 -3.93
CA MET A 144 -12.05 7.10 -4.44
C MET A 144 -12.55 5.65 -4.45
N MET A 145 -13.12 5.16 -3.35
CA MET A 145 -13.67 3.81 -3.31
C MET A 145 -14.76 3.58 -4.36
N ARG A 146 -15.70 4.51 -4.51
CA ARG A 146 -16.79 4.39 -5.49
C ARG A 146 -16.29 4.35 -6.92
N GLU A 147 -15.35 5.23 -7.27
CA GLU A 147 -14.80 5.31 -8.62
C GLU A 147 -13.89 4.10 -8.95
N CYS A 148 -13.15 3.58 -7.96
CA CYS A 148 -12.33 2.37 -8.15
C CYS A 148 -13.12 1.06 -8.09
N ARG A 149 -14.44 1.08 -7.74
CA ARG A 149 -15.24 -0.13 -7.50
C ARG A 149 -15.30 -1.07 -8.72
N GLU A 150 -15.31 -0.53 -9.91
CA GLU A 150 -15.37 -1.32 -11.14
C GLU A 150 -14.16 -2.24 -11.36
N PHE A 151 -13.01 -1.93 -10.74
CA PHE A 151 -11.80 -2.74 -10.82
C PHE A 151 -11.76 -3.89 -9.80
N LEU A 152 -12.71 -3.95 -8.87
CA LEU A 152 -12.75 -5.03 -7.88
C LEU A 152 -13.03 -6.37 -8.56
N GLY A 153 -12.06 -7.30 -8.43
CA GLY A 153 -12.03 -8.57 -9.15
C GLY A 153 -11.31 -8.52 -10.50
N GLU A 154 -11.01 -7.32 -11.01
CA GLU A 154 -10.29 -7.07 -12.27
C GLU A 154 -8.86 -6.55 -12.02
N GLY A 155 -8.24 -7.03 -10.95
CA GLY A 155 -6.90 -6.62 -10.52
C GLY A 155 -6.85 -5.87 -9.19
N LEU A 156 -7.91 -5.15 -8.82
CA LEU A 156 -8.10 -4.62 -7.47
C LEU A 156 -8.72 -5.72 -6.58
N CYS A 157 -8.11 -6.03 -5.44
CA CYS A 157 -8.62 -7.08 -4.55
C CYS A 157 -9.15 -6.56 -3.21
N ALA A 158 -8.74 -5.38 -2.79
CA ALA A 158 -9.13 -4.82 -1.49
C ALA A 158 -8.89 -3.31 -1.44
N ILE A 159 -9.36 -2.69 -0.37
CA ILE A 159 -8.94 -1.36 0.07
C ILE A 159 -8.15 -1.45 1.37
N ASP A 160 -7.46 -0.37 1.70
CA ASP A 160 -6.72 -0.21 2.96
C ASP A 160 -7.00 1.16 3.57
N LEU A 161 -6.58 1.36 4.81
CA LEU A 161 -6.50 2.66 5.48
C LEU A 161 -5.07 2.86 5.96
N ALA A 162 -4.35 3.83 5.38
CA ALA A 162 -2.95 4.13 5.65
C ALA A 162 -2.73 5.56 6.15
N GLY A 163 -1.52 5.86 6.60
CA GLY A 163 -1.13 7.15 7.16
C GLY A 163 -0.98 7.12 8.68
N ASP A 164 -0.79 8.28 9.31
CA ASP A 164 -0.44 8.39 10.73
C ASP A 164 -1.59 7.92 11.67
N GLU A 165 -1.43 6.71 12.21
CA GLU A 165 -2.40 6.10 13.13
C GLU A 165 -2.43 6.75 14.51
N ILE A 166 -1.38 7.51 14.89
CA ILE A 166 -1.32 8.17 16.19
C ILE A 166 -2.20 9.40 16.19
N SER A 167 -2.07 10.24 15.16
CA SER A 167 -2.87 11.46 15.02
C SER A 167 -4.31 11.17 14.64
N MET A 168 -4.55 10.11 13.86
CA MET A 168 -5.86 9.74 13.31
C MET A 168 -6.13 8.24 13.54
N PRO A 169 -6.54 7.84 14.77
CA PRO A 169 -6.76 6.44 15.13
C PRO A 169 -7.92 5.80 14.36
N ASN A 170 -7.90 4.47 14.26
CA ASN A 170 -8.85 3.67 13.48
C ASN A 170 -10.31 3.91 13.85
N ALA A 171 -10.61 4.18 15.12
CA ALA A 171 -11.97 4.43 15.61
C ALA A 171 -12.70 5.57 14.88
N LEU A 172 -11.97 6.55 14.33
CA LEU A 172 -12.52 7.70 13.59
C LEU A 172 -13.11 7.31 12.22
N PHE A 173 -12.77 6.14 11.68
CA PHE A 173 -13.10 5.74 10.30
C PHE A 173 -14.27 4.76 10.20
N ARG A 174 -15.16 4.73 11.20
CA ARG A 174 -16.32 3.81 11.23
C ARG A 174 -17.20 3.94 9.98
N ASN A 175 -17.58 5.18 9.63
CA ASN A 175 -18.44 5.42 8.47
C ASN A 175 -17.77 4.98 7.15
N LEU A 176 -16.46 5.21 7.01
CA LEU A 176 -15.69 4.76 5.85
C LEU A 176 -15.81 3.25 5.64
N PHE A 177 -15.64 2.45 6.71
CA PHE A 177 -15.74 0.99 6.62
C PHE A 177 -17.18 0.48 6.53
N GLU A 178 -18.16 1.23 7.00
CA GLU A 178 -19.56 0.94 6.71
C GLU A 178 -19.88 1.15 5.22
N GLU A 179 -19.34 2.18 4.61
CA GLU A 179 -19.46 2.40 3.17
C GLU A 179 -18.71 1.33 2.36
N ALA A 180 -17.50 0.94 2.81
CA ALA A 180 -16.75 -0.16 2.20
C ALA A 180 -17.55 -1.47 2.19
N LYS A 181 -18.26 -1.78 3.29
CA LYS A 181 -19.14 -2.96 3.36
C LYS A 181 -20.33 -2.87 2.40
N LYS A 182 -20.94 -1.69 2.23
CA LYS A 182 -22.03 -1.48 1.25
C LYS A 182 -21.56 -1.67 -0.19
N LEU A 183 -20.30 -1.36 -0.44
CA LEU A 183 -19.66 -1.53 -1.74
C LEU A 183 -19.03 -2.93 -1.92
N ASP A 184 -19.23 -3.85 -0.97
CA ASP A 184 -18.68 -5.22 -0.96
C ASP A 184 -17.14 -5.26 -1.10
N TYR A 185 -16.44 -4.29 -0.55
CA TYR A 185 -14.99 -4.31 -0.53
C TYR A 185 -14.44 -5.23 0.57
N PRO A 186 -13.56 -6.18 0.23
CA PRO A 186 -12.59 -6.68 1.20
C PRO A 186 -11.65 -5.54 1.63
N TYR A 187 -11.21 -5.56 2.89
CA TYR A 187 -10.29 -4.54 3.37
C TYR A 187 -9.28 -5.07 4.39
N THR A 188 -8.13 -4.44 4.37
CA THR A 188 -7.12 -4.48 5.42
C THR A 188 -7.02 -3.11 6.07
N ILE A 189 -6.39 -3.01 7.23
CA ILE A 189 -6.21 -1.73 7.93
C ILE A 189 -4.79 -1.71 8.50
N HIS A 190 -4.03 -0.64 8.26
CA HIS A 190 -2.81 -0.37 9.00
C HIS A 190 -3.16 -0.20 10.48
N ALA A 191 -2.58 -0.99 11.36
CA ALA A 191 -2.85 -0.91 12.78
C ALA A 191 -1.70 -1.47 13.61
N GLY A 192 -1.33 -0.75 14.67
CA GLY A 192 -0.26 -1.14 15.57
C GLY A 192 1.14 -1.02 14.96
N GLU A 193 1.33 -0.17 13.97
CA GLU A 193 2.62 0.17 13.40
C GLU A 193 3.45 1.01 14.37
N CYS A 194 2.82 2.02 14.98
CA CYS A 194 3.46 2.97 15.90
C CYS A 194 3.25 2.63 17.37
N GLY A 195 3.01 1.36 17.71
CA GLY A 195 2.90 0.89 19.08
C GLY A 195 1.51 0.97 19.71
N SER A 196 0.48 1.39 18.98
CA SER A 196 -0.90 1.48 19.48
C SER A 196 -1.61 0.13 19.42
N VAL A 197 -1.72 -0.55 20.55
CA VAL A 197 -2.58 -1.75 20.72
C VAL A 197 -4.05 -1.41 20.44
N GLN A 198 -4.50 -0.22 20.84
CA GLN A 198 -5.87 0.23 20.62
C GLN A 198 -6.23 0.28 19.13
N CYS A 199 -5.31 0.73 18.26
CA CYS A 199 -5.54 0.72 16.81
C CYS A 199 -5.79 -0.69 16.28
N ILE A 200 -5.14 -1.72 16.84
CA ILE A 200 -5.40 -3.12 16.47
C ILE A 200 -6.82 -3.54 16.88
N THR A 201 -7.22 -3.25 18.12
CA THR A 201 -8.58 -3.61 18.58
C THR A 201 -9.66 -2.86 17.83
N ASP A 202 -9.45 -1.58 17.54
CA ASP A 202 -10.36 -0.77 16.70
C ASP A 202 -10.50 -1.37 15.29
N ALA A 203 -9.40 -1.80 14.66
CA ALA A 203 -9.45 -2.45 13.35
C ALA A 203 -10.30 -3.74 13.38
N VAL A 204 -10.18 -4.53 14.45
CA VAL A 204 -11.00 -5.73 14.66
C VAL A 204 -12.48 -5.37 14.81
N GLU A 205 -12.80 -4.32 15.58
CA GLU A 205 -14.17 -3.83 15.78
C GLU A 205 -14.78 -3.27 14.48
N LEU A 206 -13.98 -2.63 13.65
CA LEU A 206 -14.39 -2.18 12.31
C LEU A 206 -14.65 -3.35 11.37
N GLY A 207 -14.21 -4.55 11.72
CA GLY A 207 -14.48 -5.79 10.98
C GLY A 207 -13.39 -6.22 10.04
N ALA A 208 -12.17 -5.66 10.17
CA ALA A 208 -11.02 -6.09 9.40
C ALA A 208 -10.77 -7.59 9.55
N LYS A 209 -10.45 -8.25 8.43
CA LYS A 209 -10.06 -9.67 8.40
C LYS A 209 -8.55 -9.84 8.25
N ARG A 210 -7.87 -8.75 7.98
CA ARG A 210 -6.42 -8.65 7.88
C ARG A 210 -5.98 -7.32 8.48
N ILE A 211 -4.82 -7.32 9.11
CA ILE A 211 -4.21 -6.12 9.72
C ILE A 211 -2.82 -5.96 9.12
N GLY A 212 -2.54 -4.76 8.64
CA GLY A 212 -1.20 -4.34 8.27
C GLY A 212 -0.36 -4.09 9.52
N HIS A 213 0.92 -4.48 9.51
CA HIS A 213 1.88 -4.38 10.62
C HIS A 213 1.54 -5.24 11.84
N GLY A 214 0.64 -4.80 12.70
CA GLY A 214 0.28 -5.52 13.93
C GLY A 214 1.40 -5.60 14.98
N ILE A 215 2.48 -4.83 14.85
CA ILE A 215 3.70 -4.92 15.68
C ILE A 215 3.37 -4.71 17.16
N ALA A 216 2.44 -3.82 17.47
CA ALA A 216 2.04 -3.50 18.84
C ALA A 216 1.40 -4.70 19.60
N MET A 217 1.03 -5.80 18.91
CA MET A 217 0.56 -7.02 19.58
C MET A 217 1.68 -7.79 20.28
N MET A 218 2.95 -7.48 19.97
CA MET A 218 4.09 -8.16 20.58
C MET A 218 4.09 -7.95 22.10
N GLY A 219 4.12 -9.07 22.84
CA GLY A 219 4.05 -9.04 24.30
C GLY A 219 2.63 -8.81 24.88
N ASN A 220 1.62 -8.53 24.07
CA ASN A 220 0.25 -8.36 24.53
C ASN A 220 -0.59 -9.63 24.27
N VAL A 221 -0.62 -10.51 25.27
CA VAL A 221 -1.28 -11.83 25.19
C VAL A 221 -2.79 -11.73 24.90
N GLU A 222 -3.45 -10.71 25.43
CA GLU A 222 -4.90 -10.55 25.24
C GLU A 222 -5.25 -10.20 23.79
N VAL A 223 -4.47 -9.30 23.16
CA VAL A 223 -4.66 -8.96 21.75
C VAL A 223 -4.29 -10.15 20.86
N GLN A 224 -3.21 -10.88 21.17
CA GLN A 224 -2.84 -12.09 20.44
C GLN A 224 -3.96 -13.13 20.46
N LYS A 225 -4.57 -13.37 21.64
CA LYS A 225 -5.74 -14.27 21.77
C LYS A 225 -6.95 -13.76 20.98
N LEU A 226 -7.22 -12.45 21.03
CA LEU A 226 -8.31 -11.84 20.26
C LEU A 226 -8.14 -12.11 18.76
N LEU A 227 -6.97 -11.77 18.20
CA LEU A 227 -6.67 -11.98 16.78
C LEU A 227 -6.76 -13.46 16.39
N ALA A 228 -6.17 -14.35 17.18
CA ALA A 228 -6.25 -15.79 16.97
C ALA A 228 -7.69 -16.31 16.97
N SER A 229 -8.53 -15.85 17.92
CA SER A 229 -9.95 -16.25 18.01
C SER A 229 -10.77 -15.79 16.82
N LYS A 230 -10.41 -14.69 16.19
CA LYS A 230 -11.05 -14.11 15.00
C LYS A 230 -10.43 -14.60 13.68
N ARG A 231 -9.33 -15.33 13.74
CA ARG A 231 -8.51 -15.77 12.59
C ARG A 231 -8.04 -14.59 11.73
N ILE A 232 -7.57 -13.55 12.39
CA ILE A 232 -6.95 -12.37 11.80
C ILE A 232 -5.43 -12.52 11.87
#